data_a4d78ce049be1661b2c8dc18949d4634
#
_entry.id   a4d78ce049be1661b2c8dc18949d4634
#
_cell.length_a   1.000
_cell.length_b   1.000
_cell.length_c   1.000
_cell.angle_alpha   90.00
_cell.angle_beta   90.00
_cell.angle_gamma   90.00
#
_symmetry.space_group_name_H-M   'P 1'
#
loop_
_entity.id
_entity.type
_entity.pdbx_description
1 polymer ?
#
loop_
_entity_poly.entity_id
_entity_poly.type
_entity_poly.pdbx_seq_one_letter_code
_entity_poly.pdbx_strand_id
1 'polypeptide(L)'
;MSILLGGKNGLEWYMGEPGKSAPTIDHYGKDGIRKALIDNAKQVEATHAAPDNLMEVVIKAGPKSTYQNLVAILDEMKITNVQIYAIVPITQMELDELKKNGYN
;
A
#
# COMPACT_ATOMS: atom_id res chain seq x y z
N MET A 1 -1.78 0.53 -6.92
CA MET A 1 -0.91 0.12 -5.79
C MET A 1 -1.76 -0.34 -4.63
N SER A 2 -1.48 -1.51 -4.11
CA SER A 2 -2.17 -2.03 -2.93
C SER A 2 -1.21 -2.03 -1.75
N ILE A 3 -1.68 -1.55 -0.60
CA ILE A 3 -0.91 -1.47 0.64
C ILE A 3 -1.57 -2.36 1.68
N LEU A 4 -0.82 -3.31 2.22
CA LEU A 4 -1.31 -4.25 3.22
C LEU A 4 -0.75 -3.86 4.59
N LEU A 5 -1.64 -3.63 5.55
CA LEU A 5 -1.25 -3.28 6.92
C LEU A 5 -1.35 -4.51 7.79
N GLY A 6 -0.25 -4.90 8.42
CA GLY A 6 -0.19 -6.07 9.28
C GLY A 6 0.08 -5.72 10.72
N GLY A 7 0.25 -6.74 11.54
CA GLY A 7 0.65 -6.59 12.94
C GLY A 7 2.10 -6.17 13.06
N LYS A 8 2.52 -5.79 14.26
CA LYS A 8 3.91 -5.40 14.57
C LYS A 8 4.40 -4.23 13.70
N ASN A 9 3.51 -3.34 13.32
CA ASN A 9 3.78 -2.26 12.38
C ASN A 9 4.31 -2.77 11.02
N GLY A 10 3.95 -3.99 10.65
CA GLY A 10 4.33 -4.57 9.38
C GLY A 10 3.55 -3.94 8.23
N LEU A 11 4.20 -3.83 7.10
CA LEU A 11 3.66 -3.14 5.94
C LEU A 11 4.22 -3.81 4.68
N GLU A 12 3.32 -4.11 3.74
CA GLU A 12 3.70 -4.67 2.45
C GLU A 12 2.92 -3.95 1.37
N TRP A 13 3.46 -3.91 0.17
CA TRP A 13 2.73 -3.33 -0.95
C TRP A 13 3.06 -4.07 -2.24
N TYR A 14 2.17 -3.98 -3.21
CA TYR A 14 2.39 -4.52 -4.54
C TYR A 14 1.69 -3.66 -5.58
N MET A 15 2.18 -3.77 -6.82
CA MET A 15 1.57 -3.12 -7.97
C MET A 15 0.85 -4.15 -8.81
N GLY A 16 -0.22 -3.73 -9.50
CA GLY A 16 -0.98 -4.61 -10.37
C GLY A 16 -1.96 -5.49 -9.63
N GLU A 17 -2.22 -6.67 -10.18
CA GLU A 17 -3.22 -7.59 -9.65
C GLU A 17 -2.67 -8.45 -8.52
N PRO A 18 -3.51 -8.80 -7.52
CA PRO A 18 -3.12 -9.73 -6.46
C PRO A 18 -2.62 -11.06 -7.04
N GLY A 19 -1.52 -11.57 -6.46
CA GLY A 19 -0.98 -12.86 -6.84
C GLY A 19 -0.07 -12.85 -8.07
N LYS A 20 0.06 -11.73 -8.75
CA LYS A 20 0.92 -11.64 -9.95
C LYS A 20 2.40 -11.45 -9.59
N SER A 21 2.67 -10.82 -8.46
CA SER A 21 4.04 -10.62 -7.98
C SER A 21 4.04 -10.67 -6.46
N ALA A 22 5.20 -11.00 -5.90
CA ALA A 22 5.35 -11.00 -4.44
C ALA A 22 5.31 -9.58 -3.92
N PRO A 23 4.58 -9.31 -2.82
CA PRO A 23 4.57 -7.99 -2.22
C PRO A 23 5.97 -7.59 -1.73
N THR A 24 6.24 -6.30 -1.78
CA THR A 24 7.46 -5.72 -1.22
C THR A 24 7.23 -5.41 0.25
N ILE A 25 8.11 -5.90 1.10
CA ILE A 25 8.09 -5.57 2.52
C ILE A 25 8.68 -4.17 2.68
N ASP A 26 7.98 -3.31 3.41
CA ASP A 26 8.40 -1.92 3.56
C ASP A 26 8.13 -1.45 4.98
N HIS A 27 8.31 -0.19 5.25
CA HIS A 27 8.10 0.40 6.55
C HIS A 27 7.48 1.79 6.41
N TYR A 28 6.96 2.31 7.51
CA TYR A 28 6.37 3.65 7.54
C TYR A 28 7.47 4.71 7.47
N GLY A 29 7.10 5.90 7.01
CA GLY A 29 7.99 7.04 7.02
C GLY A 29 8.55 7.40 5.65
N LYS A 30 9.41 8.43 5.65
CA LYS A 30 9.87 9.07 4.41
C LYS A 30 10.80 8.19 3.57
N ASP A 31 11.56 7.32 4.21
CA ASP A 31 12.51 6.44 3.50
C ASP A 31 11.87 5.08 3.15
N GLY A 32 10.64 4.85 3.56
CA GLY A 32 9.90 3.64 3.28
C GLY A 32 8.72 3.89 2.36
N ILE A 33 7.50 3.75 2.91
CA ILE A 33 6.28 3.81 2.09
C ILE A 33 6.12 5.14 1.35
N ARG A 34 6.56 6.25 1.93
CA ARG A 34 6.47 7.55 1.25
C ARG A 34 7.26 7.55 -0.05
N LYS A 35 8.49 7.03 0.00
CA LYS A 35 9.32 6.92 -1.18
C LYS A 35 8.70 5.99 -2.22
N ALA A 36 8.16 4.86 -1.78
CA ALA A 36 7.48 3.91 -2.67
C ALA A 36 6.26 4.56 -3.35
N LEU A 37 5.46 5.32 -2.61
CA LEU A 37 4.32 6.03 -3.16
C LEU A 37 4.74 7.04 -4.23
N ILE A 38 5.78 7.81 -3.95
CA ILE A 38 6.27 8.82 -4.89
C ILE A 38 6.83 8.16 -6.15
N ASP A 39 7.66 7.15 -5.99
CA ASP A 39 8.30 6.47 -7.11
C ASP A 39 7.27 5.76 -8.00
N ASN A 40 6.31 5.08 -7.38
CA ASN A 40 5.26 4.37 -8.13
C ASN A 40 4.33 5.34 -8.84
N ALA A 41 4.00 6.46 -8.22
CA ALA A 41 3.16 7.48 -8.84
C ALA A 41 3.83 8.05 -10.09
N LYS A 42 5.13 8.28 -10.04
CA LYS A 42 5.88 8.75 -11.21
C LYS A 42 5.85 7.75 -12.34
N GLN A 43 5.97 6.45 -12.04
CA GLN A 43 5.90 5.42 -13.06
C GLN A 43 4.53 5.35 -13.70
N VAL A 44 3.47 5.45 -12.91
CA VAL A 44 2.10 5.44 -13.44
C VAL A 44 1.87 6.64 -14.36
N GLU A 45 2.30 7.82 -13.95
CA GLU A 45 2.19 9.03 -14.77
C GLU A 45 2.95 8.91 -16.09
N ALA A 46 4.11 8.26 -16.06
CA ALA A 46 4.95 8.12 -17.24
C ALA A 46 4.45 7.08 -18.23
N THR A 47 3.73 6.05 -17.76
CA THR A 47 3.36 4.89 -18.59
C THR A 47 1.90 4.89 -19.03
N HIS A 48 1.05 5.66 -18.40
CA HIS A 48 -0.39 5.69 -18.69
C HIS A 48 -0.73 6.90 -19.53
N ALA A 49 -1.49 6.67 -20.61
CA ALA A 49 -1.93 7.74 -21.51
C ALA A 49 -3.35 8.22 -21.18
N ALA A 50 -3.93 7.75 -20.07
CA ALA A 50 -5.28 8.13 -19.67
C ALA A 50 -5.34 9.62 -19.29
N PRO A 51 -6.51 10.26 -19.41
CA PRO A 51 -6.60 11.70 -19.12
C PRO A 51 -6.17 12.09 -17.71
N ASP A 52 -6.38 11.21 -16.75
CA ASP A 52 -6.05 11.49 -15.35
C ASP A 52 -4.65 11.03 -14.94
N ASN A 53 -4.10 10.00 -15.56
CA ASN A 53 -2.76 9.45 -15.27
C ASN A 53 -2.45 9.33 -13.76
N LEU A 54 -3.48 9.15 -12.93
CA LEU A 54 -3.34 9.14 -11.49
C LEU A 54 -3.23 7.72 -10.97
N MET A 55 -2.29 7.53 -10.05
CA MET A 55 -2.16 6.26 -9.34
C MET A 55 -3.30 6.10 -8.35
N GLU A 56 -3.96 4.95 -8.40
CA GLU A 56 -4.96 4.58 -7.40
C GLU A 56 -4.29 3.74 -6.33
N VAL A 57 -4.58 4.05 -5.06
CA VAL A 57 -4.06 3.30 -3.92
C VAL A 57 -5.20 2.61 -3.22
N VAL A 58 -5.03 1.32 -2.97
CA VAL A 58 -6.01 0.52 -2.22
C VAL A 58 -5.36 0.13 -0.91
N ILE A 59 -5.99 0.49 0.20
CA ILE A 59 -5.49 0.23 1.55
C ILE A 59 -6.28 -0.94 2.13
N LYS A 60 -5.56 -1.98 2.55
CA LYS A 60 -6.16 -3.20 3.09
C LYS A 60 -5.56 -3.48 4.46
N ALA A 61 -6.37 -3.32 5.50
CA ALA A 61 -5.93 -3.49 6.88
C ALA A 61 -6.18 -4.91 7.34
N GLY A 62 -5.13 -5.60 7.77
CA GLY A 62 -5.24 -6.90 8.40
C GLY A 62 -5.76 -6.79 9.82
N PRO A 63 -6.25 -7.90 10.41
CA PRO A 63 -6.88 -7.87 11.73
C PRO A 63 -5.92 -7.50 12.88
N LYS A 64 -4.63 -7.63 12.65
CA LYS A 64 -3.63 -7.28 13.67
C LYS A 64 -3.03 -5.89 13.49
N SER A 65 -3.43 -5.16 12.44
CA SER A 65 -3.03 -3.76 12.30
C SER A 65 -3.80 -2.90 13.30
N THR A 66 -3.26 -1.72 13.58
CA THR A 66 -3.87 -0.79 14.53
C THR A 66 -4.51 0.37 13.81
N TYR A 67 -5.40 1.07 14.51
CA TYR A 67 -5.96 2.31 14.00
C TYR A 67 -4.87 3.33 13.69
N GLN A 68 -3.82 3.37 14.50
CA GLN A 68 -2.68 4.26 14.27
C GLN A 68 -1.95 3.92 12.96
N ASN A 69 -1.85 2.64 12.61
CA ASN A 69 -1.29 2.24 11.32
C ASN A 69 -2.11 2.82 10.17
N LEU A 70 -3.44 2.74 10.27
CA LEU A 70 -4.31 3.29 9.24
C LEU A 70 -4.17 4.81 9.14
N VAL A 71 -4.16 5.51 10.26
CA VAL A 71 -4.00 6.96 10.29
C VAL A 71 -2.67 7.37 9.65
N ALA A 72 -1.59 6.64 9.96
CA ALA A 72 -0.27 6.93 9.39
C ALA A 72 -0.29 6.80 7.86
N ILE A 73 -0.97 5.80 7.32
CA ILE A 73 -1.08 5.64 5.86
C ILE A 73 -1.93 6.74 5.24
N LEU A 74 -3.03 7.11 5.88
CA LEU A 74 -3.87 8.20 5.38
C LEU A 74 -3.10 9.53 5.36
N ASP A 75 -2.26 9.77 6.35
CA ASP A 75 -1.39 10.93 6.36
C ASP A 75 -0.39 10.89 5.19
N GLU A 76 0.15 9.71 4.88
CA GLU A 76 1.04 9.56 3.74
C GLU A 76 0.35 9.86 2.42
N MET A 77 -0.96 9.56 2.29
CA MET A 77 -1.72 9.94 1.10
C MET A 77 -1.73 11.45 0.92
N LYS A 78 -1.91 12.19 2.01
CA LYS A 78 -1.90 13.67 1.97
C LYS A 78 -0.51 14.21 1.64
N ILE A 79 0.51 13.68 2.28
CA ILE A 79 1.89 14.14 2.10
C ILE A 79 2.35 13.90 0.66
N THR A 80 2.00 12.78 0.08
CA THR A 80 2.42 12.40 -1.27
C THR A 80 1.44 12.86 -2.34
N ASN A 81 0.37 13.52 -1.95
CA ASN A 81 -0.66 14.05 -2.85
C ASN A 81 -1.33 12.96 -3.69
N VAL A 82 -1.55 11.78 -3.10
CA VAL A 82 -2.36 10.74 -3.74
C VAL A 82 -3.81 11.17 -3.67
N GLN A 83 -4.46 11.27 -4.83
CA GLN A 83 -5.80 11.80 -4.93
C GLN A 83 -6.88 10.73 -4.92
N ILE A 84 -6.54 9.52 -5.38
CA ILE A 84 -7.50 8.42 -5.50
C ILE A 84 -7.04 7.28 -4.61
N TYR A 85 -7.76 7.06 -3.52
CA TYR A 85 -7.49 5.93 -2.63
C TYR A 85 -8.78 5.43 -2.00
N ALA A 86 -8.78 4.16 -1.60
CA ALA A 86 -9.92 3.54 -0.93
C ALA A 86 -9.43 2.53 0.10
N ILE A 87 -10.23 2.33 1.13
CA ILE A 87 -10.00 1.30 2.13
C ILE A 87 -10.94 0.15 1.80
N VAL A 88 -10.39 -1.03 1.53
CA VAL A 88 -11.18 -2.21 1.16
C VAL A 88 -10.78 -3.40 2.04
N PRO A 89 -11.65 -4.41 2.17
CA PRO A 89 -11.31 -5.60 2.95
C PRO A 89 -10.09 -6.33 2.39
N ILE A 90 -9.26 -6.85 3.30
CA ILE A 90 -8.12 -7.67 2.93
C ILE A 90 -8.61 -9.07 2.53
N THR A 91 -7.97 -9.67 1.53
CA THR A 91 -8.30 -11.03 1.09
C THR A 91 -7.53 -12.06 1.89
N GLN A 92 -7.98 -13.33 1.82
CA GLN A 92 -7.28 -14.41 2.51
C GLN A 92 -5.86 -14.60 1.97
N MET A 93 -5.68 -14.48 0.66
CA MET A 93 -4.36 -14.59 0.04
C MET A 93 -3.40 -13.52 0.57
N GLU A 94 -3.91 -12.31 0.76
CA GLU A 94 -3.11 -11.21 1.30
C GLU A 94 -2.81 -11.40 2.79
N LEU A 95 -3.76 -11.94 3.55
CA LEU A 95 -3.52 -12.33 4.93
C LEU A 95 -2.43 -13.38 5.05
N ASP A 96 -2.44 -14.36 4.15
CA ASP A 96 -1.43 -15.42 4.13
C ASP A 96 -0.04 -14.83 3.85
N GLU A 97 0.05 -13.83 2.99
CA GLU A 97 1.31 -13.13 2.74
C GLU A 97 1.82 -12.41 3.99
N LEU A 98 0.93 -11.73 4.72
CA LEU A 98 1.31 -11.08 5.97
C LEU A 98 1.79 -12.11 6.99
N LYS A 99 1.11 -13.24 7.12
CA LYS A 99 1.51 -14.33 8.03
C LYS A 99 2.88 -14.87 7.68
N LYS A 100 3.14 -15.07 6.41
CA LYS A 100 4.41 -15.58 5.90
C LYS A 100 5.59 -14.72 6.36
N ASN A 101 5.37 -13.43 6.49
CA ASN A 101 6.38 -12.47 6.89
C ASN A 101 6.31 -12.10 8.38
N GLY A 102 5.45 -12.77 9.15
CA GLY A 102 5.33 -12.56 10.58
C GLY A 102 4.51 -11.36 10.99
N TYR A 103 3.68 -10.85 10.11
CA TYR A 103 2.88 -9.63 10.33
C TYR A 103 1.40 -9.88 10.57
N ASN A 104 1.03 -11.08 10.90
CA ASN A 104 -0.38 -11.34 11.21
C ASN A 104 -0.75 -11.10 12.67
#